data_7d713c3d442c07ae5c8eda2a08398e78
#
_entry.id   7d713c3d442c07ae5c8eda2a08398e78
#
_cell.length_a   1.000
_cell.length_b   1.000
_cell.length_c   1.000
_cell.angle_alpha   90.00
_cell.angle_beta   90.00
_cell.angle_gamma   90.00
#
_symmetry.space_group_name_H-M   'P 1'
#
loop_
_entity.id
_entity.type
_entity.pdbx_description
1 polymer ?
#
loop_
_entity_poly.entity_id
_entity_poly.type
_entity_poly.pdbx_seq_one_letter_code
_entity_poly.pdbx_strand_id
1 'polypeptide(L)'
;MTNRSRLAMLSFVLIAGIGVALAQNQNPETSQTKDPAPDITGVWTGTWGVYNPAQGTTPPKDICKKLDAKVERKDNVWEAVFEGDCGRPYKYTIKMEGRQVGKVVMFKGTVDLGKNDGGVFDWIGRANDKEFIGFFTSAFYTGTFNLSRTKVETK
;
A
#
# COMPACT_ATOMS: atom_id res chain seq x y z
N MET A 1 -34.46 -50.85 -63.49
CA MET A 1 -33.29 -51.26 -64.29
C MET A 1 -32.05 -50.76 -63.62
N THR A 2 -31.18 -51.76 -63.42
CA THR A 2 -29.74 -51.75 -63.11
C THR A 2 -29.27 -51.16 -61.77
N ASN A 3 -29.20 -52.01 -60.87
CA ASN A 3 -28.19 -52.53 -59.93
C ASN A 3 -26.74 -52.10 -60.24
N ARG A 4 -26.04 -51.52 -59.24
CA ARG A 4 -24.57 -51.72 -59.12
C ARG A 4 -24.10 -51.42 -57.68
N SER A 5 -23.90 -52.51 -56.97
CA SER A 5 -23.01 -52.62 -55.79
C SER A 5 -21.67 -51.97 -56.06
N ARG A 6 -21.14 -51.21 -55.11
CA ARG A 6 -19.72 -51.07 -54.91
C ARG A 6 -19.35 -51.11 -53.43
N LEU A 7 -18.68 -52.18 -53.13
CA LEU A 7 -17.87 -52.49 -51.99
C LEU A 7 -16.90 -51.32 -51.68
N ALA A 8 -16.88 -50.81 -50.52
CA ALA A 8 -15.84 -49.88 -50.09
C ALA A 8 -15.18 -50.42 -48.83
N MET A 9 -13.87 -50.61 -48.96
CA MET A 9 -12.94 -51.13 -48.00
C MET A 9 -12.92 -50.29 -46.72
N LEU A 10 -12.99 -50.99 -45.60
CA LEU A 10 -12.58 -50.43 -44.29
C LEU A 10 -11.07 -50.33 -44.25
N SER A 11 -10.54 -49.12 -44.23
CA SER A 11 -9.16 -48.85 -43.83
C SER A 11 -9.16 -48.50 -42.37
N PHE A 12 -8.67 -49.40 -41.53
CA PHE A 12 -8.32 -49.16 -40.13
C PHE A 12 -7.05 -48.30 -40.07
N VAL A 13 -7.19 -47.04 -39.72
CA VAL A 13 -6.04 -46.22 -39.36
C VAL A 13 -5.82 -46.34 -37.85
N LEU A 14 -4.75 -47.07 -37.48
CA LEU A 14 -4.24 -47.09 -36.12
C LEU A 14 -3.54 -45.76 -35.86
N ILE A 15 -4.20 -44.86 -35.11
CA ILE A 15 -3.55 -43.66 -34.58
C ILE A 15 -2.88 -44.04 -33.26
N ALA A 16 -1.54 -44.22 -33.34
CA ALA A 16 -0.71 -44.32 -32.15
C ALA A 16 -0.74 -42.99 -31.40
N GLY A 17 -1.47 -42.95 -30.31
CA GLY A 17 -1.51 -41.79 -29.40
C GLY A 17 -0.17 -41.59 -28.72
N ILE A 18 0.59 -40.59 -29.15
CA ILE A 18 1.77 -40.10 -28.41
C ILE A 18 1.20 -39.31 -27.22
N GLY A 19 1.19 -39.95 -26.07
CA GLY A 19 0.88 -39.27 -24.78
C GLY A 19 1.97 -38.27 -24.45
N VAL A 20 1.75 -37.00 -24.75
CA VAL A 20 2.56 -35.91 -24.21
C VAL A 20 2.20 -35.77 -22.73
N ALA A 21 3.03 -36.33 -21.86
CA ALA A 21 2.98 -36.07 -20.45
C ALA A 21 3.29 -34.57 -20.25
N LEU A 22 2.26 -33.74 -20.06
CA LEU A 22 2.43 -32.40 -19.56
C LEU A 22 2.95 -32.53 -18.13
N ALA A 23 4.26 -32.40 -17.97
CA ALA A 23 4.86 -32.18 -16.67
C ALA A 23 4.24 -30.88 -16.11
N GLN A 24 3.26 -31.02 -15.21
CA GLN A 24 2.78 -29.92 -14.39
C GLN A 24 3.98 -29.47 -13.57
N ASN A 25 4.54 -28.34 -13.99
CA ASN A 25 5.54 -27.61 -13.23
C ASN A 25 4.84 -27.11 -11.96
N GLN A 26 4.76 -27.97 -10.95
CA GLN A 26 4.35 -27.59 -9.61
C GLN A 26 5.48 -26.69 -9.11
N ASN A 27 5.28 -25.39 -9.35
CA ASN A 27 6.05 -24.37 -8.65
C ASN A 27 5.87 -24.66 -7.16
N PRO A 28 6.93 -25.00 -6.41
CA PRO A 28 6.77 -25.20 -4.98
C PRO A 28 6.25 -23.87 -4.45
N GLU A 29 5.00 -23.83 -4.02
CA GLU A 29 4.50 -22.76 -3.15
C GLU A 29 5.46 -22.73 -1.97
N THR A 30 6.45 -21.84 -2.07
CA THR A 30 7.32 -21.50 -0.96
C THR A 30 6.34 -20.99 0.10
N SER A 31 6.08 -21.82 1.11
CA SER A 31 5.39 -21.41 2.33
C SER A 31 6.19 -20.23 2.90
N GLN A 32 5.88 -19.03 2.44
CA GLN A 32 6.40 -17.82 3.05
C GLN A 32 5.87 -17.82 4.46
N THR A 33 6.70 -18.22 5.40
CA THR A 33 6.45 -17.99 6.82
C THR A 33 6.16 -16.51 6.95
N LYS A 34 4.88 -16.18 7.13
CA LYS A 34 4.42 -14.81 7.25
C LYS A 34 5.15 -14.20 8.44
N ASP A 35 6.00 -13.21 8.19
CA ASP A 35 6.67 -12.47 9.24
C ASP A 35 5.65 -12.06 10.31
N PRO A 36 6.01 -12.12 11.60
CA PRO A 36 5.12 -11.64 12.65
C PRO A 36 4.75 -10.18 12.37
N ALA A 37 3.48 -9.86 12.58
CA ALA A 37 3.01 -8.50 12.35
C ALA A 37 3.75 -7.53 13.28
N PRO A 38 4.30 -6.42 12.75
CA PRO A 38 4.95 -5.42 13.59
C PRO A 38 3.91 -4.80 14.53
N ASP A 39 4.30 -4.58 15.78
CA ASP A 39 3.48 -3.83 16.71
C ASP A 39 3.67 -2.34 16.47
N ILE A 40 2.78 -1.76 15.71
CA ILE A 40 2.76 -0.33 15.38
C ILE A 40 1.54 0.39 15.95
N THR A 41 0.71 -0.30 16.74
CA THR A 41 -0.47 0.30 17.37
C THR A 41 -0.07 1.35 18.42
N GLY A 42 -0.89 2.38 18.58
CA GLY A 42 -0.67 3.43 19.58
C GLY A 42 -0.53 4.83 18.98
N VAL A 43 0.10 5.71 19.75
CA VAL A 43 0.25 7.13 19.42
C VAL A 43 1.65 7.39 18.88
N TRP A 44 1.69 8.12 17.79
CA TRP A 44 2.88 8.57 17.09
C TRP A 44 2.86 10.08 17.00
N THR A 45 4.01 10.71 17.18
CA THR A 45 4.13 12.15 17.07
C THR A 45 5.37 12.55 16.29
N GLY A 46 5.31 13.66 15.60
CA GLY A 46 6.42 14.15 14.80
C GLY A 46 6.08 15.39 14.00
N THR A 47 6.67 15.49 12.84
CA THR A 47 6.59 16.67 11.98
C THR A 47 6.19 16.30 10.56
N TRP A 48 5.68 17.27 9.85
CA TRP A 48 5.42 17.21 8.42
C TRP A 48 5.80 18.52 7.75
N GLY A 49 6.05 18.49 6.45
CA GLY A 49 6.46 19.69 5.74
C GLY A 49 6.22 19.59 4.24
N VAL A 50 5.92 20.72 3.63
CA VAL A 50 5.65 20.85 2.20
C VAL A 50 6.95 21.21 1.47
N TYR A 51 7.23 20.52 0.36
CA TYR A 51 8.22 20.93 -0.61
C TYR A 51 7.54 21.73 -1.71
N ASN A 52 8.13 22.86 -2.11
CA ASN A 52 7.70 23.54 -3.31
C ASN A 52 8.57 23.07 -4.48
N PRO A 53 8.05 22.24 -5.40
CA PRO A 53 8.83 21.73 -6.52
C PRO A 53 9.34 22.83 -7.47
N ALA A 54 8.69 24.00 -7.51
CA ALA A 54 9.11 25.13 -8.31
C ALA A 54 10.36 25.87 -7.76
N GLN A 55 10.73 25.60 -6.52
CA GLN A 55 11.87 26.26 -5.84
C GLN A 55 13.10 25.35 -5.65
N GLY A 56 13.10 24.15 -6.25
CA GLY A 56 14.20 23.21 -6.14
C GLY A 56 14.23 22.42 -4.83
N THR A 57 15.35 21.74 -4.59
CA THR A 57 15.56 20.80 -3.47
C THR A 57 15.77 21.46 -2.10
N THR A 58 15.39 22.69 -1.90
CA THR A 58 15.51 23.35 -0.61
C THR A 58 14.53 22.69 0.38
N PRO A 59 14.97 22.25 1.57
CA PRO A 59 14.06 21.72 2.57
C PRO A 59 12.96 22.73 2.87
N PRO A 60 11.75 22.28 3.18
CA PRO A 60 10.60 23.15 3.34
C PRO A 60 10.88 24.25 4.38
N LYS A 61 10.68 25.50 4.00
CA LYS A 61 10.81 26.63 4.92
C LYS A 61 9.81 26.56 6.07
N ASP A 62 8.66 25.96 5.83
CA ASP A 62 7.57 25.87 6.80
C ASP A 62 7.31 24.39 7.12
N ILE A 63 8.11 23.85 8.05
CA ILE A 63 7.80 22.56 8.68
C ILE A 63 6.63 22.81 9.61
N CYS A 64 5.50 22.18 9.36
CA CYS A 64 4.38 22.18 10.29
C CYS A 64 4.82 21.52 11.59
N LYS A 65 4.66 22.20 12.69
CA LYS A 65 5.35 21.90 13.95
C LYS A 65 4.88 20.59 14.60
N LYS A 66 3.71 20.10 14.20
CA LYS A 66 3.13 18.93 14.85
C LYS A 66 2.30 18.12 13.88
N LEU A 67 2.55 16.83 13.90
CA LEU A 67 1.71 15.81 13.30
C LEU A 67 1.60 14.66 14.29
N ASP A 68 0.41 14.39 14.77
CA ASP A 68 0.10 13.23 15.60
C ASP A 68 -0.61 12.19 14.76
N ALA A 69 -0.40 10.92 15.06
CA ALA A 69 -1.16 9.84 14.47
C ALA A 69 -1.55 8.82 15.54
N LYS A 70 -2.82 8.36 15.49
CA LYS A 70 -3.29 7.21 16.24
C LYS A 70 -3.41 6.04 15.30
N VAL A 71 -2.71 4.95 15.59
CA VAL A 71 -2.74 3.72 14.80
C VAL A 71 -3.47 2.65 15.59
N GLU A 72 -4.47 2.05 14.96
CA GLU A 72 -5.24 0.92 15.48
C GLU A 72 -5.19 -0.23 14.49
N ARG A 73 -5.24 -1.45 15.01
CA ARG A 73 -5.33 -2.66 14.19
C ARG A 73 -6.76 -3.22 14.28
N LYS A 74 -7.35 -3.47 13.12
CA LYS A 74 -8.63 -4.13 12.97
C LYS A 74 -8.40 -5.37 12.08
N ASP A 75 -8.43 -6.55 12.67
CA ASP A 75 -8.12 -7.81 12.00
C ASP A 75 -6.72 -7.82 11.35
N ASN A 76 -6.65 -7.83 10.01
CA ASN A 76 -5.42 -7.82 9.23
C ASN A 76 -5.11 -6.46 8.59
N VAL A 77 -5.85 -5.42 8.97
CA VAL A 77 -5.73 -4.06 8.46
C VAL A 77 -5.40 -3.12 9.59
N TRP A 78 -4.55 -2.14 9.35
CA TRP A 78 -4.28 -1.04 10.26
C TRP A 78 -4.98 0.21 9.75
N GLU A 79 -5.59 0.95 10.66
CA GLU A 79 -6.08 2.29 10.40
C GLU A 79 -5.19 3.29 11.13
N ALA A 80 -4.77 4.34 10.44
CA ALA A 80 -4.05 5.46 11.01
C ALA A 80 -4.85 6.74 10.80
N VAL A 81 -5.11 7.48 11.88
CA VAL A 81 -5.74 8.78 11.82
C VAL A 81 -4.72 9.81 12.25
N PHE A 82 -4.42 10.74 11.36
CA PHE A 82 -3.46 11.81 11.57
C PHE A 82 -4.19 13.11 11.86
N GLU A 83 -3.66 13.88 12.81
CA GLU A 83 -4.05 15.26 13.07
C GLU A 83 -2.84 16.17 12.91
N GLY A 84 -2.89 17.05 11.91
CA GLY A 84 -1.82 17.98 11.58
C GLY A 84 -2.13 19.40 12.02
N ASP A 85 -1.13 20.09 12.58
CA ASP A 85 -1.18 21.51 12.92
C ASP A 85 -0.08 22.25 12.14
N CYS A 86 -0.50 23.21 11.31
CA CYS A 86 0.37 24.10 10.56
C CYS A 86 0.21 25.58 10.98
N GLY A 87 -0.13 25.82 12.23
CA GLY A 87 -0.34 27.18 12.76
C GLY A 87 -1.59 27.88 12.23
N ARG A 88 -2.55 27.10 11.71
CA ARG A 88 -3.85 27.59 11.27
C ARG A 88 -4.88 27.39 12.37
N PRO A 89 -6.04 28.08 12.32
CA PRO A 89 -7.07 27.98 13.35
C PRO A 89 -7.81 26.63 13.35
N TYR A 90 -7.53 25.74 12.42
CA TYR A 90 -8.10 24.40 12.32
C TYR A 90 -7.00 23.38 12.08
N LYS A 91 -7.29 22.13 12.45
CA LYS A 91 -6.42 20.98 12.22
C LYS A 91 -6.87 20.21 10.99
N TYR A 92 -5.91 19.66 10.29
CA TYR A 92 -6.18 18.72 9.23
C TYR A 92 -6.31 17.31 9.80
N THR A 93 -7.30 16.56 9.32
CA THR A 93 -7.49 15.15 9.66
C THR A 93 -7.32 14.30 8.43
N ILE A 94 -6.36 13.37 8.48
CA ILE A 94 -6.05 12.46 7.38
C ILE A 94 -6.25 11.02 7.89
N LYS A 95 -6.97 10.21 7.12
CA LYS A 95 -7.14 8.78 7.39
C LYS A 95 -6.37 7.95 6.38
N MET A 96 -5.63 6.96 6.89
CA MET A 96 -4.89 6.02 6.05
C MET A 96 -5.19 4.58 6.45
N GLU A 97 -5.24 3.70 5.46
CA GLU A 97 -5.35 2.26 5.63
C GLU A 97 -3.99 1.60 5.41
N GLY A 98 -3.62 0.69 6.30
CA GLY A 98 -2.33 0.00 6.29
C GLY A 98 -2.45 -1.50 6.08
N ARG A 99 -1.49 -2.08 5.34
CA ARG A 99 -1.36 -3.52 5.13
C ARG A 99 0.08 -3.95 5.35
N GLN A 100 0.25 -5.11 5.98
CA GLN A 100 1.58 -5.68 6.22
C GLN A 100 2.28 -6.07 4.92
N VAL A 101 3.55 -5.67 4.80
CA VAL A 101 4.47 -6.08 3.73
C VAL A 101 5.79 -6.46 4.40
N GLY A 102 6.05 -7.75 4.55
CA GLY A 102 7.18 -8.24 5.34
C GLY A 102 7.13 -7.74 6.78
N LYS A 103 8.18 -7.06 7.21
CA LYS A 103 8.35 -6.53 8.59
C LYS A 103 7.82 -5.11 8.79
N VAL A 104 7.13 -4.55 7.81
CA VAL A 104 6.58 -3.19 7.89
C VAL A 104 5.10 -3.19 7.54
N VAL A 105 4.41 -2.10 7.88
CA VAL A 105 3.06 -1.82 7.40
C VAL A 105 3.15 -0.65 6.42
N MET A 106 2.63 -0.86 5.22
CA MET A 106 2.50 0.17 4.19
C MET A 106 1.12 0.79 4.29
N PHE A 107 1.07 2.11 4.36
CA PHE A 107 -0.15 2.89 4.48
C PHE A 107 -0.42 3.69 3.22
N LYS A 108 -1.71 3.86 2.91
CA LYS A 108 -2.19 4.77 1.88
C LYS A 108 -3.49 5.43 2.32
N GLY A 109 -3.72 6.63 1.84
CA GLY A 109 -4.95 7.37 2.06
C GLY A 109 -5.07 8.52 1.10
N THR A 110 -6.30 8.95 0.85
CA THR A 110 -6.62 10.14 0.05
C THR A 110 -7.53 11.02 0.88
N VAL A 111 -7.28 12.34 0.87
CA VAL A 111 -8.08 13.32 1.59
C VAL A 111 -8.28 14.57 0.74
N ASP A 112 -9.48 15.10 0.73
CA ASP A 112 -9.77 16.42 0.19
C ASP A 112 -9.72 17.45 1.33
N LEU A 113 -8.69 18.31 1.29
CA LEU A 113 -8.50 19.39 2.25
C LEU A 113 -9.21 20.69 1.80
N GLY A 114 -9.89 20.64 0.66
CA GLY A 114 -10.57 21.77 0.09
C GLY A 114 -9.68 22.65 -0.80
N LYS A 115 -10.32 23.39 -1.69
CA LYS A 115 -9.66 24.18 -2.73
C LYS A 115 -8.62 25.18 -2.18
N ASN A 116 -8.89 25.76 -1.02
CA ASN A 116 -8.02 26.77 -0.40
C ASN A 116 -6.76 26.17 0.26
N ASP A 117 -6.79 24.87 0.53
CA ASP A 117 -5.71 24.14 1.21
C ASP A 117 -5.03 23.11 0.33
N GLY A 118 -5.13 23.27 -1.01
CA GLY A 118 -4.41 22.47 -1.99
C GLY A 118 -5.21 21.32 -2.59
N GLY A 119 -6.50 21.19 -2.25
CA GLY A 119 -7.42 20.22 -2.83
C GLY A 119 -7.20 18.80 -2.33
N VAL A 120 -7.24 17.85 -3.26
CA VAL A 120 -7.08 16.42 -2.96
C VAL A 120 -5.60 16.06 -2.82
N PHE A 121 -5.28 15.37 -1.73
CA PHE A 121 -3.96 14.84 -1.44
C PHE A 121 -3.97 13.33 -1.37
N ASP A 122 -2.99 12.70 -1.99
CA ASP A 122 -2.64 11.30 -1.78
C ASP A 122 -1.51 11.18 -0.77
N TRP A 123 -1.69 10.29 0.20
CA TRP A 123 -0.75 10.01 1.27
C TRP A 123 -0.26 8.57 1.17
N ILE A 124 1.05 8.38 1.28
CA ILE A 124 1.69 7.06 1.34
C ILE A 124 2.68 7.05 2.49
N GLY A 125 2.67 5.99 3.30
CA GLY A 125 3.58 5.85 4.43
C GLY A 125 4.02 4.43 4.68
N ARG A 126 5.08 4.31 5.46
CA ARG A 126 5.63 3.05 5.95
C ARG A 126 5.88 3.16 7.43
N ALA A 127 5.38 2.22 8.21
CA ALA A 127 5.62 2.14 9.65
C ALA A 127 6.28 0.82 10.03
N ASN A 128 7.18 0.88 11.00
CA ASN A 128 7.73 -0.24 11.74
C ASN A 128 7.66 0.08 13.25
N ASP A 129 8.32 -0.70 14.09
CA ASP A 129 8.34 -0.51 15.56
C ASP A 129 9.02 0.79 16.04
N LYS A 130 9.75 1.49 15.16
CA LYS A 130 10.59 2.65 15.52
C LYS A 130 10.12 3.95 14.89
N GLU A 131 9.70 3.88 13.62
CA GLU A 131 9.42 5.06 12.81
C GLU A 131 8.16 4.88 11.96
N PHE A 132 7.48 5.98 11.70
CA PHE A 132 6.41 6.08 10.73
C PHE A 132 6.72 7.26 9.80
N ILE A 133 7.16 6.96 8.60
CA ILE A 133 7.60 7.95 7.60
C ILE A 133 6.78 7.83 6.34
N GLY A 134 6.69 8.92 5.61
CA GLY A 134 6.00 8.91 4.32
C GLY A 134 6.02 10.25 3.61
N PHE A 135 5.21 10.32 2.58
CA PHE A 135 5.03 11.52 1.80
C PHE A 135 3.55 11.71 1.43
N PHE A 136 3.24 12.94 1.06
CA PHE A 136 1.95 13.32 0.53
C PHE A 136 2.13 14.20 -0.71
N THR A 137 1.18 14.14 -1.60
CA THR A 137 1.19 14.93 -2.84
C THR A 137 -0.20 15.33 -3.26
N SER A 138 -0.31 16.51 -3.87
CA SER A 138 -1.50 17.01 -4.54
C SER A 138 -1.10 17.61 -5.89
N ALA A 139 -2.03 18.24 -6.58
CA ALA A 139 -1.73 18.96 -7.82
C ALA A 139 -0.75 20.14 -7.61
N PHE A 140 -0.65 20.68 -6.38
CA PHE A 140 0.12 21.91 -6.09
C PHE A 140 1.24 21.70 -5.09
N TYR A 141 1.16 20.69 -4.24
CA TYR A 141 2.06 20.50 -3.11
C TYR A 141 2.52 19.06 -3.02
N THR A 142 3.78 18.91 -2.66
CA THR A 142 4.35 17.62 -2.25
C THR A 142 5.11 17.82 -0.96
N GLY A 143 5.03 16.85 -0.06
CA GLY A 143 5.72 16.94 1.22
C GLY A 143 6.01 15.59 1.82
N THR A 144 6.66 15.61 2.98
CA THR A 144 7.01 14.42 3.74
C THR A 144 6.54 14.54 5.18
N PHE A 145 6.41 13.40 5.85
CA PHE A 145 6.19 13.33 7.29
C PHE A 145 7.13 12.30 7.92
N ASN A 146 7.46 12.56 9.17
CA ASN A 146 8.29 11.68 10.00
C ASN A 146 7.79 11.72 11.43
N LEU A 147 7.38 10.54 11.93
CA LEU A 147 6.84 10.36 13.25
C LEU A 147 7.62 9.27 14.00
N SER A 148 7.77 9.44 15.29
CA SER A 148 8.29 8.45 16.21
C SER A 148 7.20 8.06 17.23
N ARG A 149 7.34 6.88 17.84
CA ARG A 149 6.42 6.49 18.90
C ARG A 149 6.55 7.43 20.10
N THR A 150 5.42 7.87 20.61
CA THR A 150 5.39 8.53 21.91
C THR A 150 5.70 7.49 22.97
N LYS A 151 6.84 7.65 23.68
CA LYS A 151 7.14 6.81 24.83
C LYS A 151 6.07 7.06 25.89
N VAL A 152 5.26 6.05 26.17
CA VAL A 152 4.42 6.08 27.37
C VAL A 152 5.37 5.90 28.54
N GLU A 153 5.64 6.97 29.27
CA GLU A 153 6.32 6.86 30.56
C GLU A 153 5.37 6.09 31.49
N THR A 154 5.67 4.84 31.74
CA THR A 154 5.04 4.05 32.82
C THR A 154 5.51 4.64 34.12
N LYS A 155 4.62 5.40 34.79
CA LYS A 155 4.80 5.83 36.19
C LYS A 155 4.60 4.65 37.12
#